data_ff33bbac5ee35db824e443099aef7706
#
_entry.id   ff33bbac5ee35db824e443099aef7706
#
_cell.length_a   1.000
_cell.length_b   1.000
_cell.length_c   1.000
_cell.angle_alpha   90.00
_cell.angle_beta   90.00
_cell.angle_gamma   90.00
#
_symmetry.space_group_name_H-M   'P 1'
#
loop_
_entity.id
_entity.type
_entity.pdbx_description
1 polymer ?
#
loop_
_entity_poly.entity_id
_entity_poly.type
_entity_poly.pdbx_seq_one_letter_code
_entity_poly.pdbx_strand_id
1 'polypeptide(L)'
;MKGIRTGGIIQQHKAEVSPVFMNNNMGKLDLLIDDIKDVFTNNIQPSENDLKEFADNILDSIRDNFVRSEHKSKDAIRFSSVGKPNRQLWYQYNMPHKAEELHASTRIKFMFGHMIEQLVFLLIKTAGHEVSSQQEEKTIDGVTGHMDGKVDGIVVDVKSASPHSFNKFVSGKLYQDDPFGYI
;
A
#
# COMPACT_ATOMS: atom_id res chain seq x y z
N MET A 1 51.97 -10.10 36.22
CA MET A 1 51.03 -8.95 36.39
C MET A 1 49.76 -9.26 35.61
N LYS A 2 48.62 -9.18 36.29
CA LYS A 2 47.33 -9.68 35.84
C LYS A 2 46.68 -8.67 34.86
N GLY A 3 46.28 -9.17 33.68
CA GLY A 3 45.43 -8.40 32.73
C GLY A 3 43.96 -8.64 33.03
N ILE A 4 43.24 -7.53 33.24
CA ILE A 4 41.78 -7.52 33.50
C ILE A 4 41.06 -7.51 32.16
N ARG A 5 40.24 -8.53 31.90
CA ARG A 5 39.25 -8.55 30.82
C ARG A 5 37.96 -7.93 31.36
N THR A 6 37.57 -6.79 30.84
CA THR A 6 36.21 -6.25 31.03
C THR A 6 35.35 -6.69 29.85
N GLY A 7 34.51 -7.69 30.07
CA GLY A 7 33.46 -8.07 29.13
C GLY A 7 32.29 -7.09 29.26
N GLY A 8 32.07 -6.30 28.22
CA GLY A 8 30.86 -5.51 28.07
C GLY A 8 29.71 -6.39 27.58
N ILE A 9 28.74 -6.57 28.43
CA ILE A 9 27.46 -7.23 28.07
C ILE A 9 26.65 -6.20 27.28
N ILE A 10 26.54 -6.39 25.97
CA ILE A 10 25.57 -5.67 25.15
C ILE A 10 24.22 -6.28 25.44
N GLN A 11 23.41 -5.64 26.27
CA GLN A 11 21.99 -5.95 26.39
C GLN A 11 21.30 -5.55 25.08
N GLN A 12 20.91 -6.55 24.30
CA GLN A 12 19.96 -6.36 23.22
C GLN A 12 18.60 -6.00 23.84
N HIS A 13 18.23 -4.73 23.76
CA HIS A 13 16.85 -4.34 23.96
C HIS A 13 16.01 -4.97 22.85
N LYS A 14 15.39 -6.10 23.13
CA LYS A 14 14.21 -6.54 22.38
C LYS A 14 13.16 -5.45 22.57
N ALA A 15 12.84 -4.73 21.51
CA ALA A 15 11.65 -3.92 21.49
C ALA A 15 10.46 -4.88 21.64
N GLU A 16 9.88 -4.92 22.84
CA GLU A 16 8.57 -5.53 23.04
C GLU A 16 7.56 -4.67 22.29
N VAL A 17 7.15 -5.15 21.11
CA VAL A 17 5.99 -4.61 20.41
C VAL A 17 4.80 -4.92 21.29
N SER A 18 4.25 -3.87 21.91
CA SER A 18 3.07 -3.99 22.76
C SER A 18 1.93 -4.66 21.99
N PRO A 19 1.23 -5.65 22.58
CA PRO A 19 0.14 -6.36 21.91
C PRO A 19 -1.18 -5.57 21.94
N VAL A 20 -1.15 -4.26 21.66
CA VAL A 20 -2.32 -3.38 21.89
C VAL A 20 -3.27 -3.34 20.67
N PHE A 21 -2.99 -3.98 19.55
CA PHE A 21 -3.88 -3.98 18.39
C PHE A 21 -4.20 -5.38 17.86
N MET A 22 -4.49 -6.34 18.73
CA MET A 22 -5.30 -7.48 18.29
C MET A 22 -6.77 -7.04 18.26
N ASN A 23 -7.15 -6.36 17.20
CA ASN A 23 -8.52 -6.02 16.91
C ASN A 23 -9.28 -7.34 16.64
N ASN A 24 -10.46 -7.52 17.27
CA ASN A 24 -11.34 -8.69 17.08
C ASN A 24 -11.78 -8.92 15.61
N ASN A 25 -11.35 -8.06 14.69
CA ASN A 25 -11.66 -8.10 13.27
C ASN A 25 -10.61 -8.87 12.43
N MET A 26 -9.42 -9.22 12.96
CA MET A 26 -8.43 -9.96 12.16
C MET A 26 -8.94 -11.33 11.71
N GLY A 27 -9.74 -12.03 12.54
CA GLY A 27 -10.35 -13.30 12.17
C GLY A 27 -11.33 -13.26 11.00
N LYS A 28 -11.88 -12.07 10.69
CA LYS A 28 -12.76 -11.90 9.52
C LYS A 28 -11.97 -11.88 8.21
N LEU A 29 -10.77 -11.31 8.19
CA LEU A 29 -9.95 -11.26 6.98
C LEU A 29 -9.28 -12.61 6.65
N ASP A 30 -9.20 -13.54 7.59
CA ASP A 30 -8.65 -14.89 7.35
C ASP A 30 -9.47 -15.66 6.31
N LEU A 31 -10.77 -15.39 6.21
CA LEU A 31 -11.68 -16.01 5.25
C LEU A 31 -11.87 -15.19 3.96
N LEU A 32 -11.37 -13.96 3.90
CA LEU A 32 -11.62 -13.02 2.80
C LEU A 32 -11.37 -13.62 1.41
N ILE A 33 -10.30 -14.39 1.26
CA ILE A 33 -9.95 -15.00 -0.04
C ILE A 33 -10.97 -16.09 -0.40
N ASP A 34 -11.43 -16.85 0.58
CA ASP A 34 -12.40 -17.91 0.33
C ASP A 34 -13.79 -17.32 0.09
N ASP A 35 -14.18 -16.26 0.81
CA ASP A 35 -15.41 -15.51 0.57
C ASP A 35 -15.44 -14.89 -0.84
N ILE A 36 -14.32 -14.34 -1.32
CA ILE A 36 -14.20 -13.88 -2.71
C ILE A 36 -14.33 -15.02 -3.73
N LYS A 37 -13.75 -16.20 -3.47
CA LYS A 37 -13.92 -17.37 -4.35
C LYS A 37 -15.38 -17.84 -4.39
N ASP A 38 -16.06 -17.76 -3.26
CA ASP A 38 -17.47 -18.15 -3.14
C ASP A 38 -18.39 -17.24 -3.95
N VAL A 39 -18.03 -15.98 -4.18
CA VAL A 39 -18.74 -15.10 -5.12
C VAL A 39 -18.88 -15.75 -6.49
N PHE A 40 -17.78 -16.31 -7.01
CA PHE A 40 -17.78 -16.95 -8.33
C PHE A 40 -18.42 -18.34 -8.29
N THR A 41 -18.18 -19.11 -7.24
CA THR A 41 -18.76 -20.46 -7.09
C THR A 41 -20.27 -20.43 -6.98
N ASN A 42 -20.81 -19.43 -6.28
CA ASN A 42 -22.24 -19.27 -6.02
C ASN A 42 -22.93 -18.31 -6.99
N ASN A 43 -22.21 -17.77 -7.99
CA ASN A 43 -22.72 -16.80 -8.96
C ASN A 43 -23.36 -15.56 -8.30
N ILE A 44 -22.77 -15.06 -7.21
CA ILE A 44 -23.25 -13.86 -6.54
C ILE A 44 -22.93 -12.65 -7.44
N GLN A 45 -23.94 -11.82 -7.67
CA GLN A 45 -23.77 -10.63 -8.52
C GLN A 45 -23.48 -9.40 -7.67
N PRO A 46 -22.56 -8.50 -8.11
CA PRO A 46 -22.39 -7.20 -7.50
C PRO A 46 -23.68 -6.38 -7.55
N SER A 47 -23.89 -5.50 -6.58
CA SER A 47 -25.01 -4.56 -6.66
C SER A 47 -24.79 -3.54 -7.79
N GLU A 48 -25.91 -3.00 -8.35
CA GLU A 48 -25.84 -1.95 -9.37
C GLU A 48 -25.10 -0.70 -8.88
N ASN A 49 -25.20 -0.39 -7.58
CA ASN A 49 -24.47 0.74 -6.98
C ASN A 49 -22.97 0.48 -6.94
N ASP A 50 -22.53 -0.73 -6.56
CA ASP A 50 -21.12 -1.09 -6.53
C ASP A 50 -20.52 -1.14 -7.93
N LEU A 51 -21.28 -1.63 -8.91
CA LEU A 51 -20.87 -1.62 -10.32
C LEU A 51 -20.69 -0.20 -10.83
N LYS A 52 -21.62 0.70 -10.48
CA LYS A 52 -21.53 2.10 -10.86
C LYS A 52 -20.32 2.79 -10.22
N GLU A 53 -20.13 2.62 -8.91
CA GLU A 53 -18.97 3.16 -8.19
C GLU A 53 -17.66 2.66 -8.80
N PHE A 54 -17.57 1.36 -9.09
CA PHE A 54 -16.42 0.77 -9.76
C PHE A 54 -16.16 1.42 -11.13
N ALA A 55 -17.20 1.60 -11.94
CA ALA A 55 -17.07 2.20 -13.27
C ALA A 55 -16.62 3.66 -13.18
N ASP A 56 -17.21 4.44 -12.28
CA ASP A 56 -16.87 5.85 -12.07
C ASP A 56 -15.40 5.99 -11.61
N ASN A 57 -14.97 5.20 -10.65
CA ASN A 57 -13.57 5.21 -10.15
C ASN A 57 -12.56 4.83 -11.26
N ILE A 58 -12.89 3.86 -12.11
CA ILE A 58 -12.03 3.50 -13.25
C ILE A 58 -11.97 4.64 -14.27
N LEU A 59 -13.09 5.28 -14.58
CA LEU A 59 -13.14 6.39 -15.53
C LEU A 59 -12.30 7.58 -15.02
N ASP A 60 -12.42 7.91 -13.74
CA ASP A 60 -11.65 9.01 -13.14
C ASP A 60 -10.16 8.69 -13.11
N SER A 61 -9.77 7.48 -12.74
CA SER A 61 -8.38 7.04 -12.80
C SER A 61 -7.80 7.11 -14.22
N ILE A 62 -8.59 6.74 -15.24
CA ILE A 62 -8.17 6.85 -16.64
C ILE A 62 -7.99 8.33 -17.00
N ARG A 63 -8.94 9.19 -16.70
CA ARG A 63 -8.86 10.63 -16.98
C ARG A 63 -7.62 11.28 -16.36
N ASP A 64 -7.36 10.99 -15.09
CA ASP A 64 -6.20 11.52 -14.36
C ASP A 64 -4.88 11.09 -14.97
N ASN A 65 -4.78 9.87 -15.50
CA ASN A 65 -3.58 9.39 -16.16
C ASN A 65 -3.32 10.03 -17.53
N PHE A 66 -4.33 10.60 -18.19
CA PHE A 66 -4.16 11.35 -19.44
C PHE A 66 -3.83 12.83 -19.22
N VAL A 67 -4.11 13.37 -18.04
CA VAL A 67 -3.74 14.74 -17.69
C VAL A 67 -2.25 14.77 -17.32
N ARG A 68 -1.49 15.66 -17.97
CA ARG A 68 -0.12 15.95 -17.54
C ARG A 68 -0.17 16.62 -16.16
N SER A 69 0.31 15.94 -15.14
CA SER A 69 0.51 16.56 -13.84
C SER A 69 1.70 17.51 -13.94
N GLU A 70 1.49 18.80 -13.68
CA GLU A 70 2.61 19.71 -13.44
C GLU A 70 3.40 19.22 -12.21
N HIS A 71 4.72 19.18 -12.32
CA HIS A 71 5.60 18.88 -11.19
C HIS A 71 5.60 20.07 -10.21
N LYS A 72 4.57 20.15 -9.38
CA LYS A 72 4.50 21.13 -8.29
C LYS A 72 5.37 20.67 -7.12
N SER A 73 5.96 21.65 -6.40
CA SER A 73 6.59 21.34 -5.11
C SER A 73 5.55 20.71 -4.19
N LYS A 74 5.96 19.71 -3.44
CA LYS A 74 5.09 19.04 -2.48
C LYS A 74 5.29 19.69 -1.13
N ASP A 75 4.20 20.14 -0.53
CA ASP A 75 4.24 20.83 0.76
C ASP A 75 4.45 19.87 1.94
N ALA A 76 4.25 18.56 1.73
CA ALA A 76 4.40 17.53 2.75
C ALA A 76 5.18 16.31 2.25
N ILE A 77 5.90 15.66 3.16
CA ILE A 77 6.53 14.37 2.91
C ILE A 77 5.43 13.31 2.76
N ARG A 78 5.58 12.43 1.78
CA ARG A 78 4.64 11.32 1.58
C ARG A 78 5.10 10.06 2.33
N PHE A 79 4.16 9.27 2.86
CA PHE A 79 4.47 7.95 3.44
C PHE A 79 5.29 7.09 2.48
N SER A 80 4.95 7.08 1.19
CA SER A 80 5.70 6.37 0.14
C SER A 80 7.13 6.90 -0.10
N SER A 81 7.51 7.97 0.56
CA SER A 81 8.87 8.55 0.51
C SER A 81 9.68 8.26 1.76
N VAL A 82 9.06 7.72 2.82
CA VAL A 82 9.77 7.29 4.03
C VAL A 82 10.71 6.15 3.67
N GLY A 83 11.94 6.21 4.19
CA GLY A 83 12.98 5.23 3.86
C GLY A 83 13.83 5.55 2.63
N LYS A 84 13.43 6.50 1.78
CA LYS A 84 14.28 6.94 0.66
C LYS A 84 15.54 7.69 1.14
N PRO A 85 16.66 7.60 0.41
CA PRO A 85 17.86 8.36 0.74
C PRO A 85 17.60 9.87 0.85
N ASN A 86 18.17 10.51 1.86
CA ASN A 86 17.99 11.96 2.11
C ASN A 86 18.28 12.83 0.89
N ARG A 87 19.30 12.48 0.09
CA ARG A 87 19.64 13.20 -1.13
C ARG A 87 18.49 13.12 -2.16
N GLN A 88 17.85 11.96 -2.31
CA GLN A 88 16.71 11.78 -3.22
C GLN A 88 15.51 12.59 -2.76
N LEU A 89 15.22 12.58 -1.44
CA LEU A 89 14.16 13.39 -0.84
C LEU A 89 14.43 14.87 -1.08
N TRP A 90 15.66 15.33 -0.84
CA TRP A 90 16.02 16.73 -1.04
C TRP A 90 15.72 17.18 -2.48
N TYR A 91 16.14 16.43 -3.50
CA TYR A 91 15.85 16.74 -4.90
C TYR A 91 14.34 16.70 -5.20
N GLN A 92 13.64 15.73 -4.67
CA GLN A 92 12.19 15.56 -4.88
C GLN A 92 11.39 16.77 -4.39
N TYR A 93 11.81 17.39 -3.29
CA TYR A 93 11.11 18.52 -2.66
C TYR A 93 11.64 19.90 -3.12
N ASN A 94 12.94 20.05 -3.33
CA ASN A 94 13.53 21.35 -3.64
C ASN A 94 13.70 21.59 -5.14
N MET A 95 13.74 20.55 -5.96
CA MET A 95 13.94 20.64 -7.40
C MET A 95 12.95 19.76 -8.20
N PRO A 96 11.63 19.86 -7.94
CA PRO A 96 10.64 19.01 -8.62
C PRO A 96 10.63 19.22 -10.14
N HIS A 97 11.01 20.40 -10.62
CA HIS A 97 11.15 20.72 -12.05
C HIS A 97 12.24 19.93 -12.77
N LYS A 98 13.18 19.32 -12.01
CA LYS A 98 14.22 18.44 -12.56
C LYS A 98 13.82 16.97 -12.59
N ALA A 99 12.61 16.64 -12.12
CA ALA A 99 12.11 15.28 -12.19
C ALA A 99 11.92 14.87 -13.66
N GLU A 100 12.41 13.69 -14.01
CA GLU A 100 12.14 13.12 -15.32
C GLU A 100 10.64 12.81 -15.47
N GLU A 101 10.11 13.01 -16.67
CA GLU A 101 8.75 12.60 -16.99
C GLU A 101 8.63 11.08 -16.87
N LEU A 102 7.52 10.63 -16.29
CA LEU A 102 7.26 9.20 -16.19
C LEU A 102 7.16 8.59 -17.59
N HIS A 103 7.94 7.55 -17.81
CA HIS A 103 7.88 6.78 -19.04
C HIS A 103 6.47 6.22 -19.28
N ALA A 104 6.01 6.17 -20.53
CA ALA A 104 4.67 5.71 -20.88
C ALA A 104 4.34 4.32 -20.29
N SER A 105 5.30 3.39 -20.29
CA SER A 105 5.12 2.07 -19.68
C SER A 105 4.87 2.12 -18.17
N THR A 106 5.45 3.09 -17.47
CA THR A 106 5.22 3.28 -16.03
C THR A 106 3.83 3.85 -15.78
N ARG A 107 3.36 4.79 -16.58
CA ARG A 107 1.99 5.32 -16.50
C ARG A 107 0.95 4.23 -16.75
N ILE A 108 1.18 3.37 -17.74
CA ILE A 108 0.32 2.21 -18.02
C ILE A 108 0.30 1.26 -16.82
N LYS A 109 1.45 0.97 -16.19
CA LYS A 109 1.49 0.13 -14.99
C LYS A 109 0.70 0.71 -13.84
N PHE A 110 0.76 2.03 -13.61
CA PHE A 110 -0.04 2.67 -12.57
C PHE A 110 -1.54 2.58 -12.85
N MET A 111 -1.94 2.78 -14.10
CA MET A 111 -3.34 2.62 -14.51
C MET A 111 -3.84 1.19 -14.26
N PHE A 112 -3.06 0.16 -14.61
CA PHE A 112 -3.39 -1.23 -14.29
C PHE A 112 -3.45 -1.47 -12.77
N GLY A 113 -2.55 -0.86 -11.99
CA GLY A 113 -2.57 -0.95 -10.54
C GLY A 113 -3.90 -0.47 -9.96
N HIS A 114 -4.36 0.71 -10.37
CA HIS A 114 -5.65 1.25 -9.94
C HIS A 114 -6.85 0.39 -10.39
N MET A 115 -6.81 -0.14 -11.62
CA MET A 115 -7.87 -1.03 -12.09
C MET A 115 -7.97 -2.31 -11.24
N ILE A 116 -6.82 -2.89 -10.87
CA ILE A 116 -6.78 -4.08 -10.01
C ILE A 116 -7.29 -3.74 -8.61
N GLU A 117 -6.89 -2.62 -8.04
CA GLU A 117 -7.36 -2.14 -6.73
C GLU A 117 -8.89 -2.02 -6.71
N GLN A 118 -9.47 -1.30 -7.67
CA GLN A 118 -10.91 -1.13 -7.76
C GLN A 118 -11.64 -2.48 -7.95
N LEU A 119 -11.11 -3.37 -8.78
CA LEU A 119 -11.67 -4.71 -8.98
C LEU A 119 -11.64 -5.53 -7.68
N VAL A 120 -10.56 -5.47 -6.93
CA VAL A 120 -10.44 -6.17 -5.64
C VAL A 120 -11.49 -5.65 -4.66
N PHE A 121 -11.67 -4.33 -4.54
CA PHE A 121 -12.70 -3.76 -3.67
C PHE A 121 -14.13 -4.12 -4.12
N LEU A 122 -14.40 -4.15 -5.42
CA LEU A 122 -15.69 -4.63 -5.93
C LEU A 122 -15.97 -6.08 -5.50
N LEU A 123 -14.97 -6.96 -5.63
CA LEU A 123 -15.11 -8.36 -5.24
C LEU A 123 -15.31 -8.52 -3.72
N ILE A 124 -14.59 -7.74 -2.92
CA ILE A 124 -14.71 -7.70 -1.46
C ILE A 124 -16.13 -7.27 -1.05
N LYS A 125 -16.67 -6.19 -1.65
CA LYS A 125 -18.05 -5.74 -1.41
C LYS A 125 -19.06 -6.82 -1.83
N THR A 126 -18.85 -7.45 -2.99
CA THR A 126 -19.72 -8.51 -3.50
C THR A 126 -19.70 -9.74 -2.59
N ALA A 127 -18.58 -10.02 -1.93
CA ALA A 127 -18.45 -11.08 -0.92
C ALA A 127 -19.13 -10.74 0.42
N GLY A 128 -19.68 -9.51 0.57
CA GLY A 128 -20.44 -9.09 1.74
C GLY A 128 -19.60 -8.40 2.83
N HIS A 129 -18.36 -8.04 2.55
CA HIS A 129 -17.52 -7.28 3.45
C HIS A 129 -17.75 -5.78 3.32
N GLU A 130 -17.60 -5.05 4.44
CA GLU A 130 -17.66 -3.59 4.43
C GLU A 130 -16.35 -3.00 3.89
N VAL A 131 -16.44 -2.18 2.84
CA VAL A 131 -15.31 -1.38 2.32
C VAL A 131 -15.58 0.09 2.62
N SER A 132 -14.62 0.75 3.26
CA SER A 132 -14.74 2.16 3.64
C SER A 132 -13.41 2.91 3.51
N SER A 133 -13.46 4.24 3.61
CA SER A 133 -12.27 5.11 3.58
C SER A 133 -11.36 4.89 2.36
N GLN A 134 -11.93 4.55 1.19
CA GLN A 134 -11.14 4.39 -0.04
C GLN A 134 -10.46 5.71 -0.41
N GLN A 135 -9.15 5.64 -0.72
CA GLN A 135 -8.30 6.78 -1.07
C GLN A 135 -8.31 7.93 -0.05
N GLU A 136 -8.66 7.64 1.22
CA GLU A 136 -8.67 8.65 2.26
C GLU A 136 -7.24 9.14 2.56
N GLU A 137 -7.05 10.48 2.47
CA GLU A 137 -5.79 11.10 2.86
C GLU A 137 -5.63 11.12 4.37
N LYS A 138 -4.46 10.73 4.85
CA LYS A 138 -4.05 10.82 6.26
C LYS A 138 -2.76 11.61 6.38
N THR A 139 -2.72 12.48 7.38
CA THR A 139 -1.50 13.21 7.76
C THR A 139 -1.17 12.87 9.22
N ILE A 140 0.03 12.36 9.44
CA ILE A 140 0.57 12.02 10.77
C ILE A 140 1.94 12.66 10.87
N ASP A 141 2.14 13.52 11.87
CA ASP A 141 3.41 14.22 12.13
C ASP A 141 3.99 14.94 10.89
N GLY A 142 3.11 15.53 10.06
CA GLY A 142 3.52 16.23 8.84
C GLY A 142 3.85 15.32 7.65
N VAL A 143 3.67 14.01 7.79
CA VAL A 143 3.78 13.04 6.69
C VAL A 143 2.39 12.70 6.18
N THR A 144 2.17 12.82 4.88
CA THR A 144 0.86 12.63 4.23
C THR A 144 0.87 11.41 3.32
N GLY A 145 -0.24 10.68 3.29
CA GLY A 145 -0.44 9.59 2.36
C GLY A 145 -1.90 9.22 2.20
N HIS A 146 -2.19 8.46 1.18
CA HIS A 146 -3.52 7.90 0.94
C HIS A 146 -3.48 6.42 1.29
N MET A 147 -4.48 5.94 2.02
CA MET A 147 -4.68 4.51 2.18
C MET A 147 -5.56 4.01 1.02
N ASP A 148 -5.33 2.79 0.56
CA ASP A 148 -6.20 2.24 -0.48
C ASP A 148 -7.62 2.07 0.05
N GLY A 149 -7.78 1.57 1.27
CA GLY A 149 -9.08 1.49 1.95
C GLY A 149 -9.05 0.74 3.27
N LYS A 150 -10.25 0.53 3.81
CA LYS A 150 -10.46 -0.35 4.96
C LYS A 150 -11.45 -1.45 4.59
N VAL A 151 -11.17 -2.67 5.01
CA VAL A 151 -12.08 -3.81 4.91
C VAL A 151 -12.44 -4.24 6.33
N ASP A 152 -13.73 -4.24 6.66
CA ASP A 152 -14.23 -4.52 8.01
C ASP A 152 -13.51 -3.73 9.13
N GLY A 153 -13.14 -2.49 8.81
CA GLY A 153 -12.43 -1.58 9.72
C GLY A 153 -10.91 -1.77 9.76
N ILE A 154 -10.34 -2.74 9.06
CA ILE A 154 -8.88 -2.98 8.98
C ILE A 154 -8.33 -2.27 7.74
N VAL A 155 -7.24 -1.50 7.92
CA VAL A 155 -6.54 -0.85 6.80
C VAL A 155 -5.93 -1.91 5.90
N VAL A 156 -6.22 -1.82 4.62
CA VAL A 156 -5.67 -2.71 3.59
C VAL A 156 -4.95 -1.91 2.51
N ASP A 157 -3.94 -2.52 1.92
CA ASP A 157 -3.18 -1.99 0.80
C ASP A 157 -3.17 -3.05 -0.31
N VAL A 158 -3.61 -2.68 -1.50
CA VAL A 158 -3.74 -3.59 -2.65
C VAL A 158 -2.53 -3.44 -3.56
N LYS A 159 -1.75 -4.49 -3.67
CA LYS A 159 -0.56 -4.48 -4.53
C LYS A 159 -0.61 -5.57 -5.59
N SER A 160 -0.44 -5.15 -6.84
CA SER A 160 -0.15 -6.11 -7.91
C SER A 160 1.31 -6.54 -7.84
N ALA A 161 1.57 -7.82 -7.84
CA ALA A 161 2.91 -8.37 -7.80
C ALA A 161 3.14 -9.37 -8.93
N SER A 162 4.34 -9.36 -9.52
CA SER A 162 4.76 -10.45 -10.39
C SER A 162 4.93 -11.75 -9.57
N PRO A 163 4.86 -12.94 -10.19
CA PRO A 163 5.13 -14.18 -9.47
C PRO A 163 6.47 -14.18 -8.74
N HIS A 164 7.49 -13.56 -9.32
CA HIS A 164 8.81 -13.42 -8.69
C HIS A 164 8.74 -12.55 -7.42
N SER A 165 8.10 -11.38 -7.48
CA SER A 165 7.91 -10.51 -6.33
C SER A 165 7.04 -11.15 -5.26
N PHE A 166 5.95 -11.81 -5.65
CA PHE A 166 5.08 -12.53 -4.74
C PHE A 166 5.83 -13.62 -3.97
N ASN A 167 6.67 -14.40 -4.65
CA ASN A 167 7.49 -15.43 -4.01
C ASN A 167 8.49 -14.84 -2.99
N LYS A 168 8.99 -13.62 -3.20
CA LYS A 168 9.81 -12.93 -2.20
C LYS A 168 9.01 -12.60 -0.94
N PHE A 169 7.77 -12.14 -1.08
CA PHE A 169 6.87 -11.92 0.05
C PHE A 169 6.66 -13.22 0.85
N VAL A 170 6.21 -14.27 0.18
CA VAL A 170 5.90 -15.56 0.82
C VAL A 170 7.12 -16.18 1.49
N SER A 171 8.32 -16.02 0.91
CA SER A 171 9.56 -16.57 1.46
C SER A 171 10.19 -15.73 2.57
N GLY A 172 9.62 -14.57 2.92
CA GLY A 172 10.19 -13.65 3.92
C GLY A 172 11.51 -12.99 3.51
N LYS A 173 11.89 -13.05 2.23
CA LYS A 173 13.16 -12.52 1.74
C LYS A 173 13.14 -11.02 1.42
N LEU A 174 12.04 -10.35 1.65
CA LEU A 174 11.93 -8.90 1.40
C LEU A 174 12.95 -8.10 2.20
N TYR A 175 13.23 -8.47 3.44
CA TYR A 175 14.27 -7.82 4.26
C TYR A 175 15.67 -7.83 3.65
N GLN A 176 15.95 -8.76 2.74
CA GLN A 176 17.27 -8.91 2.12
C GLN A 176 17.37 -8.18 0.77
N ASP A 177 16.25 -7.91 0.14
CA ASP A 177 16.19 -7.35 -1.20
C ASP A 177 14.90 -6.52 -1.35
N ASP A 178 14.87 -5.38 -0.63
CA ASP A 178 13.82 -4.38 -0.73
C ASP A 178 14.29 -3.17 -1.54
N PRO A 179 14.19 -3.22 -2.88
CA PRO A 179 14.64 -2.14 -3.74
C PRO A 179 13.82 -0.86 -3.60
N PHE A 180 12.67 -0.93 -2.93
CA PHE A 180 11.73 0.17 -2.79
C PHE A 180 11.70 0.79 -1.39
N GLY A 181 12.34 0.15 -0.39
CA GLY A 181 12.37 0.64 1.00
C GLY A 181 11.00 0.58 1.68
N TYR A 182 10.28 -0.53 1.51
CA TYR A 182 8.96 -0.74 2.14
C TYR A 182 9.07 -1.32 3.56
N ILE A 183 10.24 -1.76 3.98
CA ILE A 183 10.48 -2.41 5.28
C ILE A 183 11.54 -1.64 6.08
#